data_5744423db13489f60c37e80e0ca02ede
#
_entry.id   5744423db13489f60c37e80e0ca02ede
#
_cell.length_a   1.000
_cell.length_b   1.000
_cell.length_c   1.000
_cell.angle_alpha   90.00
_cell.angle_beta   90.00
_cell.angle_gamma   90.00
#
_symmetry.space_group_name_H-M   'P 1'
#
loop_
_entity.id
_entity.type
_entity.pdbx_description
1 polymer ?
#
loop_
_entity_poly.entity_id
_entity_poly.type
_entity_poly.pdbx_seq_one_letter_code
_entity_poly.pdbx_strand_id
1 'polypeptide(L)'
;MELEDLSIVEKAAMLSGGSEWDSRGNDRADIPGFVMSDGPHGVRRQLGEGDHLGIGASKPATCFPTACTVANTWDPALAEEMGEALGKEAHEIGRAHV
;
A
#
# COMPACT_ATOMS: atom_id res chain seq x y z
N MET A 1 24.97 -5.15 4.15
CA MET A 1 25.08 -3.82 4.79
C MET A 1 24.09 -3.80 5.95
N GLU A 2 24.57 -3.44 7.10
CA GLU A 2 23.74 -3.39 8.30
C GLU A 2 23.16 -1.98 8.50
N LEU A 3 22.16 -1.87 9.36
CA LEU A 3 21.51 -0.59 9.64
C LEU A 3 22.51 0.46 10.19
N GLU A 4 23.50 0.01 10.93
CA GLU A 4 24.56 0.84 11.49
C GLU A 4 25.43 1.52 10.42
N ASP A 5 25.54 0.92 9.25
CA ASP A 5 26.34 1.44 8.13
C ASP A 5 25.68 2.64 7.43
N LEU A 6 24.39 2.86 7.68
CA LEU A 6 23.67 3.99 7.12
C LEU A 6 23.96 5.27 7.91
N SER A 7 24.18 6.37 7.18
CA SER A 7 24.27 7.69 7.80
C SER A 7 22.92 8.11 8.40
N ILE A 8 22.97 9.04 9.34
CA ILE A 8 21.74 9.57 9.96
C ILE A 8 20.82 10.25 8.93
N VAL A 9 21.39 10.84 7.89
CA VAL A 9 20.64 11.48 6.79
C VAL A 9 19.91 10.42 5.98
N GLU A 10 20.56 9.29 5.68
CA GLU A 10 19.93 8.17 4.97
C GLU A 10 18.82 7.54 5.81
N LYS A 11 19.06 7.32 7.08
CA LYS A 11 18.03 6.82 8.02
C LYS A 11 16.80 7.75 8.06
N ALA A 12 17.05 9.04 8.19
CA ALA A 12 15.98 10.04 8.20
C ALA A 12 15.23 10.11 6.87
N ALA A 13 15.92 10.01 5.74
CA ALA A 13 15.31 9.99 4.42
C ALA A 13 14.38 8.79 4.21
N MET A 14 14.72 7.62 4.75
CA MET A 14 13.89 6.43 4.66
C MET A 14 12.56 6.53 5.44
N LEU A 15 12.47 7.45 6.41
CA LEU A 15 11.23 7.74 7.13
C LEU A 15 10.29 8.67 6.37
N SER A 16 10.76 9.21 5.24
CA SER A 16 9.97 10.07 4.35
C SER A 16 9.49 9.29 3.15
N GLY A 17 8.35 9.68 2.58
CA GLY A 17 7.88 9.12 1.33
C GLY A 17 8.77 9.49 0.13
N GLY A 18 8.83 8.63 -0.87
CA GLY A 18 9.36 8.95 -2.18
C GLY A 18 8.35 9.75 -3.02
N SER A 19 7.06 9.42 -2.83
CA SER A 19 5.89 10.11 -3.37
C SER A 19 4.73 9.96 -2.38
N GLU A 20 3.51 10.28 -2.81
CA GLU A 20 2.30 10.06 -2.01
C GLU A 20 2.05 8.57 -1.71
N TRP A 21 2.50 7.70 -2.61
CA TRP A 21 2.20 6.27 -2.58
C TRP A 21 3.43 5.38 -2.40
N ASP A 22 4.62 5.95 -2.48
CA ASP A 22 5.86 5.17 -2.46
C ASP A 22 6.69 5.48 -1.22
N SER A 23 7.25 4.45 -0.62
CA SER A 23 8.32 4.61 0.36
C SER A 23 9.62 4.97 -0.35
N ARG A 24 10.53 5.59 0.37
CA ARG A 24 11.86 5.88 -0.14
C ARG A 24 12.80 4.71 0.15
N GLY A 25 13.34 4.11 -0.92
CA GLY A 25 14.41 3.13 -0.78
C GLY A 25 15.79 3.78 -0.57
N ASN A 26 16.81 2.96 -0.55
CA ASN A 26 18.21 3.38 -0.49
C ASN A 26 19.05 2.48 -1.41
N ASP A 27 19.45 3.02 -2.56
CA ASP A 27 20.20 2.24 -3.57
C ASP A 27 21.57 1.81 -3.08
N ARG A 28 22.24 2.64 -2.26
CA ARG A 28 23.55 2.31 -1.69
C ARG A 28 23.49 1.10 -0.77
N ALA A 29 22.39 0.93 -0.05
CA ALA A 29 22.17 -0.18 0.87
C ALA A 29 21.38 -1.33 0.25
N ASP A 30 21.02 -1.23 -1.05
CA ASP A 30 20.18 -2.20 -1.75
C ASP A 30 18.83 -2.43 -1.06
N ILE A 31 18.25 -1.34 -0.55
CA ILE A 31 16.93 -1.35 0.07
C ILE A 31 15.93 -0.81 -0.94
N PRO A 32 15.04 -1.66 -1.49
CA PRO A 32 14.04 -1.19 -2.44
C PRO A 32 12.97 -0.34 -1.77
N GLY A 33 12.42 0.63 -2.51
CA GLY A 33 11.17 1.27 -2.14
C GLY A 33 9.99 0.32 -2.36
N PHE A 34 8.90 0.54 -1.66
CA PHE A 34 7.66 -0.19 -1.85
C PHE A 34 6.49 0.77 -2.09
N VAL A 35 5.48 0.27 -2.80
CA VAL A 35 4.27 1.02 -3.11
C VAL A 35 3.21 0.73 -2.06
N MET A 36 2.57 1.76 -1.55
CA MET A 36 1.43 1.67 -0.64
C MET A 36 0.14 1.92 -1.41
N SER A 37 -0.89 1.23 -1.04
CA SER A 37 -2.23 1.43 -1.61
C SER A 37 -3.25 1.55 -0.48
N ASP A 38 -4.28 2.31 -0.75
CA ASP A 38 -5.44 2.40 0.13
C ASP A 38 -6.72 2.06 -0.64
N GLY A 39 -7.83 2.30 -0.06
CA GLY A 39 -9.13 2.25 -0.69
C GLY A 39 -10.24 2.15 0.35
N PRO A 40 -11.36 2.85 0.13
CA PRO A 40 -12.47 2.84 1.10
C PRO A 40 -13.19 1.49 1.14
N HIS A 41 -13.31 0.81 -0.01
CA HIS A 41 -14.04 -0.46 -0.15
C HIS A 41 -13.29 -1.40 -1.09
N GLY A 42 -12.05 -1.68 -0.77
CA GLY A 42 -11.14 -2.45 -1.58
C GLY A 42 -9.87 -1.67 -1.91
N VAL A 43 -9.02 -2.23 -2.75
CA VAL A 43 -7.75 -1.61 -3.13
C VAL A 43 -7.99 -0.55 -4.20
N ARG A 44 -7.36 0.59 -4.03
CA ARG A 44 -7.37 1.68 -5.02
C ARG A 44 -5.96 1.96 -5.50
N ARG A 45 -5.78 2.01 -6.82
CA ARG A 45 -4.56 2.46 -7.46
C ARG A 45 -4.87 3.62 -8.41
N GLN A 46 -4.49 4.82 -8.05
CA GLN A 46 -4.63 6.00 -8.90
C GLN A 46 -3.66 5.95 -10.06
N LEU A 47 -4.10 6.43 -11.23
CA LEU A 47 -3.29 6.47 -12.44
C LEU A 47 -2.54 7.81 -12.61
N GLY A 48 -2.90 8.83 -11.82
CA GLY A 48 -2.27 10.16 -11.85
C GLY A 48 -1.68 10.53 -10.51
N GLU A 49 -0.80 11.54 -10.50
CA GLU A 49 -0.24 12.12 -9.29
C GLU A 49 -1.13 13.26 -8.79
N GLY A 50 -1.10 13.51 -7.47
CA GLY A 50 -1.75 14.68 -6.86
C GLY A 50 -3.26 14.61 -6.71
N ASP A 51 -3.88 13.46 -6.95
CA ASP A 51 -5.32 13.28 -6.79
C ASP A 51 -5.70 12.89 -5.36
N HIS A 52 -5.68 13.86 -4.45
CA HIS A 52 -6.03 13.68 -3.04
C HIS A 52 -7.51 13.39 -2.80
N LEU A 53 -8.38 13.72 -3.75
CA LEU A 53 -9.82 13.55 -3.63
C LEU A 53 -10.34 12.26 -4.27
N GLY A 54 -9.49 11.53 -4.98
CA GLY A 54 -9.87 10.30 -5.67
C GLY A 54 -10.85 10.53 -6.83
N ILE A 55 -10.81 11.72 -7.44
CA ILE A 55 -11.70 12.10 -8.56
C ILE A 55 -11.10 11.64 -9.90
N GLY A 56 -9.79 11.49 -9.96
CA GLY A 56 -9.07 11.04 -11.14
C GLY A 56 -9.28 9.55 -11.43
N ALA A 57 -8.82 9.12 -12.61
CA ALA A 57 -8.92 7.73 -13.02
C ALA A 57 -8.10 6.81 -12.11
N SER A 58 -8.68 5.66 -11.81
CA SER A 58 -8.04 4.58 -11.05
C SER A 58 -8.06 3.29 -11.86
N LYS A 59 -7.17 2.35 -11.53
CA LYS A 59 -7.25 1.01 -12.11
C LYS A 59 -8.53 0.31 -11.64
N PRO A 60 -9.22 -0.44 -12.53
CA PRO A 60 -10.35 -1.27 -12.13
C PRO A 60 -9.95 -2.23 -11.02
N ALA A 61 -10.78 -2.31 -10.01
CA ALA A 61 -10.57 -3.17 -8.85
C ALA A 61 -11.91 -3.64 -8.28
N THR A 62 -11.88 -4.66 -7.46
CA THR A 62 -13.07 -5.21 -6.81
C THR A 62 -13.59 -4.25 -5.74
N CYS A 63 -14.89 -4.00 -5.76
CA CYS A 63 -15.57 -3.31 -4.67
C CYS A 63 -15.88 -4.35 -3.57
N PHE A 64 -15.09 -4.32 -2.51
CA PHE A 64 -15.30 -5.18 -1.35
C PHE A 64 -16.37 -4.61 -0.42
N PRO A 65 -16.96 -5.44 0.45
CA PRO A 65 -17.85 -4.95 1.49
C PRO A 65 -17.15 -3.92 2.39
N THR A 66 -17.92 -2.99 2.93
CA THR A 66 -17.39 -2.01 3.88
C THR A 66 -16.89 -2.67 5.15
N ALA A 67 -15.97 -2.02 5.85
CA ALA A 67 -15.43 -2.55 7.11
C ALA A 67 -16.51 -2.79 8.16
N CYS A 68 -17.50 -1.89 8.26
CA CYS A 68 -18.62 -2.06 9.17
C CYS A 68 -19.52 -3.25 8.79
N THR A 69 -19.69 -3.52 7.51
CA THR A 69 -20.43 -4.70 7.03
C THR A 69 -19.72 -5.99 7.43
N VAL A 70 -18.40 -6.05 7.23
CA VAL A 70 -17.59 -7.23 7.63
C VAL A 70 -17.61 -7.39 9.15
N ALA A 71 -17.51 -6.31 9.91
CA ALA A 71 -17.55 -6.34 11.37
C ALA A 71 -18.89 -6.92 11.90
N ASN A 72 -20.00 -6.67 11.22
CA ASN A 72 -21.30 -7.20 11.58
C ASN A 72 -21.42 -8.72 11.45
N THR A 73 -20.48 -9.37 10.80
CA THR A 73 -20.47 -10.85 10.71
C THR A 73 -20.01 -11.51 12.01
N TRP A 74 -19.24 -10.80 12.82
CA TRP A 74 -18.57 -11.32 14.02
C TRP A 74 -17.71 -12.57 13.73
N ASP A 75 -17.27 -12.70 12.50
CA ASP A 75 -16.51 -13.85 12.00
C ASP A 75 -15.07 -13.45 11.63
N PRO A 76 -14.08 -13.65 12.54
CA PRO A 76 -12.70 -13.34 12.27
C PRO A 76 -12.11 -14.12 11.09
N ALA A 77 -12.54 -15.35 10.87
CA ALA A 77 -12.06 -16.16 9.75
C ALA A 77 -12.50 -15.59 8.40
N LEU A 78 -13.72 -15.06 8.33
CA LEU A 78 -14.21 -14.36 7.12
C LEU A 78 -13.41 -13.06 6.87
N ALA A 79 -13.09 -12.32 7.92
CA ALA A 79 -12.27 -11.11 7.82
C ALA A 79 -10.87 -11.44 7.31
N GLU A 80 -10.26 -12.52 7.76
CA GLU A 80 -8.97 -13.00 7.28
C GLU A 80 -9.01 -13.39 5.81
N GLU A 81 -10.03 -14.14 5.39
CA GLU A 81 -10.25 -14.52 3.99
C GLU A 81 -10.41 -13.29 3.08
N MET A 82 -11.14 -12.29 3.53
CA MET A 82 -11.24 -11.01 2.82
C MET A 82 -9.89 -10.30 2.73
N GLY A 83 -9.10 -10.31 3.80
CA GLY A 83 -7.75 -9.74 3.84
C GLY A 83 -6.81 -10.43 2.84
N GLU A 84 -6.88 -11.74 2.71
CA GLU A 84 -6.13 -12.49 1.69
C GLU A 84 -6.52 -12.08 0.27
N ALA A 85 -7.80 -11.94 0.00
CA ALA A 85 -8.29 -11.51 -1.31
C ALA A 85 -7.82 -10.08 -1.64
N LEU A 86 -7.87 -9.16 -0.67
CA LEU A 86 -7.35 -7.81 -0.80
C LEU A 86 -5.84 -7.81 -1.09
N GLY A 87 -5.08 -8.61 -0.36
CA GLY A 87 -3.63 -8.72 -0.55
C GLY A 87 -3.26 -9.25 -1.93
N LYS A 88 -3.95 -10.26 -2.43
CA LYS A 88 -3.76 -10.80 -3.78
C LYS A 88 -4.04 -9.75 -4.85
N GLU A 89 -5.14 -9.03 -4.72
CA GLU A 89 -5.50 -7.98 -5.68
C GLU A 89 -4.53 -6.80 -5.64
N ALA A 90 -4.09 -6.38 -4.46
CA ALA A 90 -3.07 -5.35 -4.31
C ALA A 90 -1.76 -5.73 -4.99
N HIS A 91 -1.34 -6.98 -4.89
CA HIS A 91 -0.15 -7.50 -5.55
C HIS A 91 -0.28 -7.42 -7.08
N GLU A 92 -1.43 -7.79 -7.63
CA GLU A 92 -1.69 -7.76 -9.08
C GLU A 92 -1.79 -6.33 -9.62
N ILE A 93 -2.54 -5.46 -8.95
CA ILE A 93 -2.82 -4.09 -9.40
C ILE A 93 -1.62 -3.18 -9.22
N GLY A 94 -0.95 -3.27 -8.09
CA GLY A 94 0.06 -2.31 -7.67
C GLY A 94 1.49 -2.72 -7.95
N ARG A 95 1.75 -4.00 -8.25
CA ARG A 95 3.06 -4.60 -8.02
C ARG A 95 3.58 -4.19 -6.64
N ALA A 96 2.67 -4.12 -5.69
CA ALA A 96 3.05 -3.91 -4.31
C ALA A 96 3.92 -5.09 -3.91
N HIS A 97 5.19 -4.84 -3.76
CA HIS A 97 6.06 -5.75 -3.05
C HIS A 97 5.68 -5.62 -1.57
N VAL A 98 4.93 -6.58 -1.10
CA VAL A 98 4.72 -6.75 0.33
C VAL A 98 5.95 -7.41 0.91
#